data_be42eab16966ad938088c7f79cf9a94c
#
_entry.id   be42eab16966ad938088c7f79cf9a94c
#
_cell.length_a   1.000
_cell.length_b   1.000
_cell.length_c   1.000
_cell.angle_alpha   90.00
_cell.angle_beta   90.00
_cell.angle_gamma   90.00
#
_symmetry.space_group_name_H-M   'P 1'
#
loop_
_entity.id
_entity.type
_entity.pdbx_description
1 polymer ?
#
loop_
_entity_poly.entity_id
_entity_poly.type
_entity_poly.pdbx_seq_one_letter_code
_entity_poly.pdbx_strand_id
1 'polypeptide(L)'
;MKLIISTALLIGSLGYAQFALSDCFYPKMKVGIPNGSTATMEEMVAAQADFKAYNADMDAYLDCLDDELSKISQDFEGYADIKSHSDSKYNAAVEQLQEAAEEWNQAVRGYKAQ
;
A
#
# COMPACT_ATOMS: atom_id res chain seq x y z
N MET A 1 -58.92 36.13 9.84
CA MET A 1 -58.30 35.16 8.93
C MET A 1 -56.86 35.54 8.75
N LYS A 2 -55.95 34.81 9.38
CA LYS A 2 -54.52 35.02 9.25
C LYS A 2 -53.98 33.92 8.28
N LEU A 3 -53.56 34.37 7.10
CA LEU A 3 -52.83 33.50 6.17
C LEU A 3 -51.38 33.33 6.69
N ILE A 4 -51.06 32.09 7.04
CA ILE A 4 -49.70 31.71 7.36
C ILE A 4 -49.06 31.21 6.07
N ILE A 5 -48.19 32.02 5.51
CA ILE A 5 -47.36 31.64 4.37
C ILE A 5 -46.17 30.82 4.91
N SER A 6 -46.22 29.51 4.80
CA SER A 6 -45.06 28.65 5.10
C SER A 6 -44.08 28.71 3.93
N THR A 7 -43.02 29.40 4.12
CA THR A 7 -41.86 29.37 3.19
C THR A 7 -41.05 28.10 3.47
N ALA A 8 -41.19 27.10 2.62
CA ALA A 8 -40.35 25.92 2.67
C ALA A 8 -38.98 26.26 2.13
N LEU A 9 -37.99 26.28 3.02
CA LEU A 9 -36.57 26.46 2.69
C LEU A 9 -36.03 25.13 2.17
N LEU A 10 -35.92 24.99 0.85
CA LEU A 10 -35.22 23.90 0.20
C LEU A 10 -33.71 24.09 0.39
N ILE A 11 -33.17 23.44 1.41
CA ILE A 11 -31.73 23.33 1.58
C ILE A 11 -31.24 22.29 0.59
N GLY A 12 -30.75 22.74 -0.56
CA GLY A 12 -30.04 21.91 -1.50
C GLY A 12 -28.73 21.43 -0.87
N SER A 13 -28.68 20.17 -0.44
CA SER A 13 -27.43 19.50 -0.08
C SER A 13 -26.61 19.33 -1.36
N LEU A 14 -25.64 20.23 -1.59
CA LEU A 14 -24.55 19.95 -2.50
C LEU A 14 -23.77 18.78 -1.89
N GLY A 15 -24.03 17.60 -2.42
CA GLY A 15 -23.20 16.44 -2.17
C GLY A 15 -21.82 16.73 -2.74
N TYR A 16 -20.89 17.09 -1.89
CA TYR A 16 -19.47 17.00 -2.23
C TYR A 16 -19.19 15.54 -2.47
N ALA A 17 -19.04 15.14 -3.74
CA ALA A 17 -18.43 13.88 -4.07
C ALA A 17 -17.00 13.95 -3.53
N GLN A 18 -16.79 13.50 -2.31
CA GLN A 18 -15.48 13.21 -1.80
C GLN A 18 -14.99 12.04 -2.65
N PHE A 19 -14.10 12.34 -3.58
CA PHE A 19 -13.25 11.32 -4.15
C PHE A 19 -12.41 10.81 -2.97
N ALA A 20 -12.90 9.78 -2.31
CA ALA A 20 -12.08 8.98 -1.43
C ALA A 20 -11.02 8.35 -2.35
N LEU A 21 -9.85 8.96 -2.41
CA LEU A 21 -8.65 8.27 -2.83
C LEU A 21 -8.52 7.15 -1.83
N SER A 22 -8.90 5.93 -2.24
CA SER A 22 -8.68 4.74 -1.44
C SER A 22 -7.17 4.59 -1.37
N ASP A 23 -6.59 4.97 -0.22
CA ASP A 23 -5.16 4.89 -0.02
C ASP A 23 -4.74 3.42 0.04
N CYS A 24 -3.91 3.00 -0.92
CA CYS A 24 -3.27 1.70 -0.85
C CYS A 24 -2.32 1.69 0.35
N PHE A 25 -2.49 0.71 1.25
CA PHE A 25 -1.65 0.60 2.43
C PHE A 25 -0.28 0.05 2.07
N TYR A 26 0.77 0.79 2.41
CA TYR A 26 2.15 0.34 2.26
C TYR A 26 2.50 -0.67 3.35
N PRO A 27 2.81 -1.93 3.00
CA PRO A 27 3.08 -2.97 3.99
C PRO A 27 4.40 -2.78 4.72
N LYS A 28 4.47 -3.34 5.93
CA LYS A 28 5.70 -3.42 6.73
C LYS A 28 5.83 -4.81 7.32
N MET A 29 7.06 -5.30 7.39
CA MET A 29 7.35 -6.50 8.17
C MET A 29 7.10 -6.25 9.66
N LYS A 30 6.51 -7.23 10.35
CA LYS A 30 6.18 -7.14 11.78
C LYS A 30 7.36 -7.50 12.66
N VAL A 31 8.11 -8.51 12.25
CA VAL A 31 9.26 -9.06 13.01
C VAL A 31 10.57 -8.54 12.43
N GLY A 32 10.64 -8.40 11.11
CA GLY A 32 11.86 -8.06 10.39
C GLY A 32 12.75 -9.28 10.14
N ILE A 33 13.87 -9.05 9.47
CA ILE A 33 14.85 -10.08 9.12
C ILE A 33 15.97 -10.06 10.15
N PRO A 34 16.22 -11.18 10.87
CA PRO A 34 17.24 -11.23 11.90
C PRO A 34 18.64 -11.35 11.29
N ASN A 35 19.68 -11.10 12.12
CA ASN A 35 21.04 -11.48 11.78
C ASN A 35 21.16 -13.01 11.82
N GLY A 36 21.26 -13.64 10.66
CA GLY A 36 21.31 -15.10 10.55
C GLY A 36 22.48 -15.75 11.28
N SER A 37 23.62 -15.05 11.41
CA SER A 37 24.80 -15.57 12.10
C SER A 37 24.60 -15.82 13.61
N THR A 38 23.61 -15.15 14.20
CA THR A 38 23.30 -15.24 15.64
C THR A 38 21.88 -15.69 15.92
N ALA A 39 21.03 -15.80 14.89
CA ALA A 39 19.63 -16.16 15.02
C ALA A 39 19.43 -17.63 15.43
N THR A 40 18.41 -17.87 16.22
CA THR A 40 17.90 -19.23 16.51
C THR A 40 17.06 -19.74 15.36
N MET A 41 16.79 -21.04 15.33
CA MET A 41 15.87 -21.63 14.36
C MET A 41 14.45 -21.03 14.50
N GLU A 42 13.99 -20.82 15.71
CA GLU A 42 12.68 -20.20 15.97
C GLU A 42 12.58 -18.80 15.38
N GLU A 43 13.63 -18.00 15.56
CA GLU A 43 13.71 -16.65 14.99
C GLU A 43 13.71 -16.69 13.45
N MET A 44 14.43 -17.61 12.86
CA MET A 44 14.47 -17.79 11.39
C MET A 44 13.11 -18.25 10.84
N VAL A 45 12.42 -19.17 11.52
CA VAL A 45 11.08 -19.63 11.12
C VAL A 45 10.05 -18.49 11.22
N ALA A 46 10.09 -17.72 12.30
CA ALA A 46 9.19 -16.56 12.48
C ALA A 46 9.45 -15.49 11.41
N ALA A 47 10.72 -15.22 11.12
CA ALA A 47 11.11 -14.26 10.07
C ALA A 47 10.71 -14.74 8.67
N GLN A 48 10.81 -16.03 8.39
CA GLN A 48 10.35 -16.60 7.12
C GLN A 48 8.85 -16.42 6.90
N ALA A 49 8.06 -16.67 7.94
CA ALA A 49 6.60 -16.48 7.88
C ALA A 49 6.24 -15.01 7.67
N ASP A 50 6.92 -14.10 8.37
CA ASP A 50 6.73 -12.66 8.25
C ASP A 50 7.15 -12.16 6.84
N PHE A 51 8.26 -12.65 6.33
CA PHE A 51 8.75 -12.31 4.99
C PHE A 51 7.78 -12.77 3.88
N LYS A 52 7.21 -13.97 4.00
CA LYS A 52 6.18 -14.46 3.07
C LYS A 52 4.92 -13.61 3.11
N ALA A 53 4.45 -13.25 4.31
CA ALA A 53 3.30 -12.38 4.47
C ALA A 53 3.57 -10.97 3.89
N TYR A 54 4.76 -10.43 4.14
CA TYR A 54 5.19 -9.16 3.58
C TYR A 54 5.21 -9.16 2.04
N ASN A 55 5.73 -10.21 1.41
CA ASN A 55 5.71 -10.33 -0.04
C ASN A 55 4.26 -10.35 -0.59
N ALA A 56 3.37 -11.12 0.03
CA ALA A 56 1.96 -11.17 -0.37
C ALA A 56 1.27 -9.81 -0.20
N ASP A 57 1.52 -9.11 0.88
CA ASP A 57 0.98 -7.78 1.14
C ASP A 57 1.52 -6.74 0.15
N MET A 58 2.80 -6.84 -0.21
CA MET A 58 3.41 -5.97 -1.23
C MET A 58 2.83 -6.22 -2.62
N ASP A 59 2.59 -7.48 -3.01
CA ASP A 59 1.91 -7.79 -4.27
C ASP A 59 0.51 -7.17 -4.30
N ALA A 60 -0.23 -7.28 -3.20
CA ALA A 60 -1.54 -6.65 -3.07
C ALA A 60 -1.46 -5.11 -3.13
N TYR A 61 -0.41 -4.51 -2.57
CA TYR A 61 -0.17 -3.07 -2.66
C TYR A 61 0.11 -2.63 -4.11
N LEU A 62 0.94 -3.37 -4.85
CA LEU A 62 1.23 -3.09 -6.27
C LEU A 62 -0.03 -3.22 -7.13
N ASP A 63 -0.83 -4.26 -6.91
CA ASP A 63 -2.12 -4.44 -7.59
C ASP A 63 -3.10 -3.31 -7.27
N CYS A 64 -3.12 -2.84 -6.03
CA CYS A 64 -3.91 -1.70 -5.60
C CYS A 64 -3.52 -0.42 -6.35
N LEU A 65 -2.22 -0.14 -6.50
CA LEU A 65 -1.73 1.02 -7.27
C LEU A 65 -2.17 0.97 -8.73
N ASP A 66 -2.07 -0.19 -9.36
CA ASP A 66 -2.49 -0.39 -10.74
C ASP A 66 -4.01 -0.24 -10.90
N ASP A 67 -4.78 -0.77 -9.95
CA ASP A 67 -6.24 -0.67 -9.94
C ASP A 67 -6.70 0.79 -9.78
N GLU A 68 -6.11 1.54 -8.86
CA GLU A 68 -6.42 2.97 -8.68
C GLU A 68 -6.13 3.78 -9.94
N LEU A 69 -4.97 3.56 -10.58
CA LEU A 69 -4.61 4.25 -11.81
C LEU A 69 -5.57 3.90 -12.95
N SER A 70 -6.00 2.65 -13.04
CA SER A 70 -6.91 2.16 -14.09
C SER A 70 -8.29 2.84 -14.07
N LYS A 71 -8.70 3.36 -12.91
CA LYS A 71 -9.99 4.07 -12.72
C LYS A 71 -9.96 5.52 -13.19
N ILE A 72 -8.78 6.05 -13.51
CA ILE A 72 -8.60 7.44 -13.93
C ILE A 72 -8.54 7.50 -15.46
N SER A 73 -9.36 8.37 -16.07
CA SER A 73 -9.33 8.57 -17.51
C SER A 73 -7.98 9.15 -17.96
N GLN A 74 -7.40 8.58 -19.02
CA GLN A 74 -6.17 9.10 -19.63
C GLN A 74 -6.35 10.51 -20.23
N ASP A 75 -7.58 10.90 -20.53
CA ASP A 75 -7.92 12.23 -21.04
C ASP A 75 -8.09 13.27 -19.90
N PHE A 76 -8.01 12.84 -18.65
CA PHE A 76 -8.06 13.73 -17.51
C PHE A 76 -6.79 14.61 -17.47
N GLU A 77 -6.95 15.92 -17.30
CA GLU A 77 -5.85 16.89 -17.36
C GLU A 77 -4.72 16.60 -16.37
N GLY A 78 -5.04 16.06 -15.18
CA GLY A 78 -4.08 15.68 -14.15
C GLY A 78 -3.53 14.26 -14.27
N TYR A 79 -3.89 13.49 -15.30
CA TYR A 79 -3.52 12.07 -15.41
C TYR A 79 -2.01 11.84 -15.41
N ALA A 80 -1.25 12.64 -16.15
CA ALA A 80 0.21 12.48 -16.23
C ALA A 80 0.90 12.62 -14.88
N ASP A 81 0.46 13.56 -14.04
CA ASP A 81 1.01 13.75 -12.70
C ASP A 81 0.63 12.60 -11.77
N ILE A 82 -0.62 12.16 -11.83
CA ILE A 82 -1.11 11.02 -11.03
C ILE A 82 -0.35 9.75 -11.43
N LYS A 83 -0.19 9.50 -12.72
CA LYS A 83 0.59 8.36 -13.22
C LYS A 83 2.03 8.41 -12.75
N SER A 84 2.68 9.56 -12.82
CA SER A 84 4.05 9.75 -12.35
C SER A 84 4.21 9.44 -10.86
N HIS A 85 3.27 9.86 -10.02
CA HIS A 85 3.25 9.53 -8.60
C HIS A 85 3.02 8.04 -8.36
N SER A 86 2.10 7.44 -9.09
CA SER A 86 1.82 6.00 -9.00
C SER A 86 3.04 5.17 -9.39
N ASP A 87 3.68 5.52 -10.50
CA ASP A 87 4.90 4.85 -10.98
C ASP A 87 6.04 4.95 -9.98
N SER A 88 6.22 6.11 -9.33
CA SER A 88 7.23 6.30 -8.29
C SER A 88 6.99 5.42 -7.06
N LYS A 89 5.74 5.31 -6.61
CA LYS A 89 5.36 4.41 -5.50
C LYS A 89 5.58 2.95 -5.87
N TYR A 90 5.20 2.57 -7.09
CA TYR A 90 5.36 1.21 -7.61
C TYR A 90 6.84 0.83 -7.64
N ASN A 91 7.68 1.65 -8.22
CA ASN A 91 9.12 1.40 -8.33
C ASN A 91 9.79 1.33 -6.95
N ALA A 92 9.43 2.21 -6.03
CA ALA A 92 9.94 2.17 -4.66
C ALA A 92 9.54 0.87 -3.93
N ALA A 93 8.33 0.37 -4.14
CA ALA A 93 7.89 -0.90 -3.57
C ALA A 93 8.65 -2.10 -4.15
N VAL A 94 8.89 -2.12 -5.46
CA VAL A 94 9.69 -3.15 -6.12
C VAL A 94 11.14 -3.15 -5.59
N GLU A 95 11.74 -1.98 -5.41
CA GLU A 95 13.08 -1.83 -4.84
C GLU A 95 13.12 -2.38 -3.40
N GLN A 96 12.15 -2.06 -2.57
CA GLN A 96 12.05 -2.58 -1.20
C GLN A 96 11.88 -4.11 -1.17
N LEU A 97 11.13 -4.69 -2.09
CA LEU A 97 11.03 -6.14 -2.21
C LEU A 97 12.37 -6.79 -2.56
N GLN A 98 13.13 -6.19 -3.46
CA GLN A 98 14.47 -6.68 -3.84
C GLN A 98 15.45 -6.59 -2.68
N GLU A 99 15.45 -5.48 -1.94
CA GLU A 99 16.27 -5.30 -0.74
C GLU A 99 15.92 -6.33 0.34
N ALA A 100 14.64 -6.50 0.63
CA ALA A 100 14.18 -7.49 1.61
C ALA A 100 14.55 -8.93 1.20
N ALA A 101 14.47 -9.26 -0.09
CA ALA A 101 14.90 -10.57 -0.60
C ALA A 101 16.39 -10.79 -0.42
N GLU A 102 17.23 -9.79 -0.67
CA GLU A 102 18.68 -9.88 -0.44
C GLU A 102 19.01 -10.01 1.05
N GLU A 103 18.38 -9.22 1.91
CA GLU A 103 18.53 -9.35 3.36
C GLU A 103 18.14 -10.75 3.85
N TRP A 104 17.05 -11.30 3.36
CA TRP A 104 16.63 -12.65 3.67
C TRP A 104 17.65 -13.70 3.24
N ASN A 105 18.17 -13.58 2.02
CA ASN A 105 19.21 -14.46 1.50
C ASN A 105 20.49 -14.40 2.35
N GLN A 106 20.88 -13.20 2.78
CA GLN A 106 22.02 -13.02 3.69
C GLN A 106 21.78 -13.68 5.06
N ALA A 107 20.59 -13.50 5.62
CA ALA A 107 20.22 -14.14 6.88
C ALA A 107 20.26 -15.67 6.78
N VAL A 108 19.75 -16.25 5.70
CA VAL A 108 19.80 -17.71 5.44
C VAL A 108 21.24 -18.18 5.32
N ARG A 109 22.08 -17.48 4.57
CA ARG A 109 23.52 -17.84 4.44
C ARG A 109 24.22 -17.77 5.79
N GLY A 110 23.99 -16.72 6.57
CA GLY A 110 24.56 -16.57 7.91
C GLY A 110 24.11 -17.68 8.86
N TYR A 111 22.85 -18.05 8.83
CA TYR A 111 22.31 -19.15 9.63
C TYR A 111 22.93 -20.50 9.26
N LYS A 112 23.07 -20.79 7.99
CA LYS A 112 23.71 -22.05 7.51
C LYS A 112 25.21 -22.14 7.85
N ALA A 113 25.85 -21.00 8.07
CA ALA A 113 27.28 -20.94 8.40
C ALA A 113 27.57 -21.03 9.90
N GLN A 114 26.55 -21.11 10.75
CA GLN A 114 26.70 -21.28 12.21
C GLN A 114 27.38 -22.61 12.57
#